data_200f2b6d25b5cedb870152202f0f0309
#
_entry.id   200f2b6d25b5cedb870152202f0f0309
#
_cell.length_a   1.000
_cell.length_b   1.000
_cell.length_c   1.000
_cell.angle_alpha   90.00
_cell.angle_beta   90.00
_cell.angle_gamma   90.00
#
_symmetry.space_group_name_H-M   'P 1'
#
loop_
_entity.id
_entity.type
_entity.pdbx_description
1 polymer ?
#
loop_
_entity_poly.entity_id
_entity_poly.type
_entity_poly.pdbx_seq_one_letter_code
_entity_poly.pdbx_strand_id
1 'polypeptide(L)'
;MKAYYQVEKRDGYIRIGSAESVFSYLIVGTERAALIDTGYGLGDLKAAVEEVTRLPLMIINTHGHCDHMGGNAQFDAPCYIHPKDMELARRHAAPTMRRSNAQRLSHSVNFETGESFNALPEDFDAARYEAMGPGRLVEAREGMTFDLGGATLELIETPGHTAGGVSVYYREKQLLFVGDAANPFVWLFLKESTGKESYLAMLDRIDAMPVKGYLAGHMPRPMNHRDLARFRRAALEAD
;
A
#
# COMPACT_ATOMS: atom_id res chain seq x y z
N MET A 1 -0.20 20.86 17.27
CA MET A 1 0.26 19.48 17.01
C MET A 1 0.54 19.31 15.54
N LYS A 2 1.62 18.67 15.14
CA LYS A 2 1.88 18.33 13.75
C LYS A 2 0.99 17.16 13.38
N ALA A 3 0.23 17.26 12.26
CA ALA A 3 -0.64 16.16 11.84
C ALA A 3 0.22 14.91 11.57
N TYR A 4 -0.22 13.73 12.04
CA TYR A 4 0.48 12.48 11.83
C TYR A 4 0.53 12.11 10.34
N TYR A 5 -0.58 12.29 9.63
CA TYR A 5 -0.65 12.08 8.20
C TYR A 5 -0.44 13.39 7.43
N GLN A 6 0.34 13.31 6.36
CA GLN A 6 0.51 14.38 5.37
C GLN A 6 -0.39 14.08 4.18
N VAL A 7 -1.38 14.95 3.95
CA VAL A 7 -2.37 14.81 2.87
C VAL A 7 -2.00 15.73 1.72
N GLU A 8 -1.68 15.16 0.57
CA GLU A 8 -1.23 15.90 -0.61
C GLU A 8 -2.13 15.64 -1.82
N LYS A 9 -2.78 16.67 -2.32
CA LYS A 9 -3.58 16.59 -3.56
C LYS A 9 -2.66 16.56 -4.78
N ARG A 10 -2.93 15.60 -5.67
CA ARG A 10 -2.25 15.41 -6.94
C ARG A 10 -3.28 15.33 -8.07
N ASP A 11 -2.83 15.34 -9.32
CA ASP A 11 -3.75 15.18 -10.45
C ASP A 11 -4.33 13.76 -10.48
N GLY A 12 -5.62 13.67 -10.15
CA GLY A 12 -6.40 12.43 -10.15
C GLY A 12 -6.34 11.59 -8.85
N TYR A 13 -5.48 11.91 -7.89
CA TYR A 13 -5.41 11.18 -6.62
C TYR A 13 -4.95 12.06 -5.46
N ILE A 14 -5.18 11.59 -4.25
CA ILE A 14 -4.63 12.17 -3.03
C ILE A 14 -3.64 11.18 -2.42
N ARG A 15 -2.41 11.62 -2.16
CA ARG A 15 -1.41 10.85 -1.43
C ARG A 15 -1.53 11.16 0.06
N ILE A 16 -1.57 10.12 0.88
CA ILE A 16 -1.59 10.22 2.34
C ILE A 16 -0.33 9.51 2.84
N GLY A 17 0.63 10.29 3.32
CA GLY A 17 1.93 9.81 3.81
C GLY A 17 1.97 9.80 5.32
N SER A 18 2.60 8.79 5.91
CA SER A 18 2.86 8.66 7.34
C SER A 18 4.32 8.96 7.71
N ALA A 19 4.60 9.08 9.01
CA ALA A 19 5.93 9.42 9.52
C ALA A 19 7.00 8.38 9.14
N GLU A 20 6.63 7.12 8.98
CA GLU A 20 7.46 6.00 8.58
C GLU A 20 7.64 5.87 7.06
N SER A 21 7.24 6.89 6.30
CA SER A 21 7.35 6.94 4.82
C SER A 21 6.58 5.82 4.11
N VAL A 22 5.41 5.49 4.63
CA VAL A 22 4.43 4.62 3.96
C VAL A 22 3.34 5.48 3.34
N PHE A 23 2.95 5.18 2.10
CA PHE A 23 2.00 5.97 1.34
C PHE A 23 0.75 5.18 1.01
N SER A 24 -0.40 5.74 1.38
CA SER A 24 -1.72 5.33 0.91
C SER A 24 -2.22 6.30 -0.17
N TYR A 25 -3.08 5.83 -1.05
CA TYR A 25 -3.58 6.65 -2.16
C TYR A 25 -5.10 6.63 -2.20
N LEU A 26 -5.72 7.81 -2.15
CA LEU A 26 -7.18 7.97 -2.21
C LEU A 26 -7.58 8.50 -3.58
N ILE A 27 -8.44 7.76 -4.28
CA ILE A 27 -9.07 8.16 -5.53
C ILE A 27 -10.55 8.47 -5.24
N VAL A 28 -10.98 9.67 -5.61
CA VAL A 28 -12.33 10.15 -5.35
C VAL A 28 -13.05 10.35 -6.68
N GLY A 29 -14.09 9.53 -6.94
CA GLY A 29 -15.00 9.71 -8.05
C GLY A 29 -16.19 10.61 -7.67
N THR A 30 -17.24 10.60 -8.48
CA THR A 30 -18.48 11.33 -8.19
C THR A 30 -19.48 10.54 -7.33
N GLU A 31 -19.35 9.21 -7.28
CA GLU A 31 -20.31 8.31 -6.60
C GLU A 31 -19.71 7.63 -5.37
N ARG A 32 -18.41 7.29 -5.43
CA ARG A 32 -17.69 6.59 -4.37
C ARG A 32 -16.20 6.91 -4.41
N ALA A 33 -15.48 6.46 -3.40
CA ALA A 33 -14.03 6.59 -3.33
C ALA A 33 -13.35 5.24 -3.09
N ALA A 34 -12.10 5.12 -3.52
CA ALA A 34 -11.23 3.97 -3.23
C ALA A 34 -9.96 4.42 -2.52
N LEU A 35 -9.64 3.78 -1.40
CA LEU A 35 -8.38 3.93 -0.69
C LEU A 35 -7.49 2.73 -1.00
N ILE A 36 -6.35 2.98 -1.64
CA ILE A 36 -5.34 1.97 -1.94
C ILE A 36 -4.35 1.98 -0.80
N ASP A 37 -4.29 0.85 -0.09
CA ASP A 37 -3.56 0.62 1.15
C ASP A 37 -3.97 1.54 2.32
N THR A 38 -3.62 1.14 3.53
CA THR A 38 -4.03 1.81 4.77
C THR A 38 -2.88 2.02 5.76
N GLY A 39 -1.65 1.79 5.32
CA GLY A 39 -0.47 1.92 6.17
C GLY A 39 -0.49 0.97 7.38
N TYR A 40 0.33 1.25 8.37
CA TYR A 40 0.36 0.51 9.64
C TYR A 40 -0.89 0.70 10.50
N GLY A 41 -1.66 1.77 10.28
CA GLY A 41 -2.84 2.10 11.09
C GLY A 41 -2.51 2.70 12.45
N LEU A 42 -1.35 3.34 12.61
CA LEU A 42 -0.90 3.91 13.89
C LEU A 42 -1.67 5.18 14.27
N GLY A 43 -1.89 6.08 13.32
CA GLY A 43 -2.68 7.29 13.49
C GLY A 43 -4.14 7.13 13.05
N ASP A 44 -4.93 8.20 13.13
CA ASP A 44 -6.32 8.23 12.68
C ASP A 44 -6.39 8.49 11.16
N LEU A 45 -6.17 7.42 10.37
CA LEU A 45 -6.27 7.48 8.91
C LEU A 45 -7.70 7.75 8.46
N LYS A 46 -8.69 7.25 9.23
CA LYS A 46 -10.10 7.48 8.93
C LYS A 46 -10.42 8.97 8.96
N ALA A 47 -10.00 9.70 9.98
CA ALA A 47 -10.20 11.15 10.06
C ALA A 47 -9.53 11.85 8.87
N ALA A 48 -8.28 11.50 8.50
CA ALA A 48 -7.58 12.08 7.37
C ALA A 48 -8.30 11.84 6.02
N VAL A 49 -8.91 10.68 5.82
CA VAL A 49 -9.74 10.38 4.63
C VAL A 49 -11.05 11.17 4.68
N GLU A 50 -11.70 11.24 5.83
CA GLU A 50 -12.99 11.91 6.00
C GLU A 50 -12.91 13.45 5.87
N GLU A 51 -11.75 14.04 6.07
CA GLU A 51 -11.48 15.45 5.73
C GLU A 51 -11.51 15.71 4.21
N VAL A 52 -11.23 14.67 3.40
CA VAL A 52 -11.20 14.78 1.95
C VAL A 52 -12.55 14.42 1.33
N THR A 53 -13.20 13.33 1.80
CA THR A 53 -14.44 12.83 1.21
C THR A 53 -15.31 12.11 2.24
N ARG A 54 -16.63 12.17 2.04
CA ARG A 54 -17.66 11.41 2.78
C ARG A 54 -18.40 10.43 1.87
N LEU A 55 -17.94 10.24 0.66
CA LEU A 55 -18.52 9.26 -0.26
C LEU A 55 -18.36 7.83 0.26
N PRO A 56 -19.22 6.88 -0.16
CA PRO A 56 -19.02 5.47 0.13
C PRO A 56 -17.61 5.03 -0.23
N LEU A 57 -16.90 4.41 0.72
CA LEU A 57 -15.50 4.03 0.58
C LEU A 57 -15.37 2.52 0.36
N MET A 58 -14.44 2.14 -0.48
CA MET A 58 -13.84 0.81 -0.54
C MET A 58 -12.34 0.90 -0.32
N ILE A 59 -11.74 -0.17 0.22
CA ILE A 59 -10.30 -0.30 0.39
C ILE A 59 -9.80 -1.36 -0.58
N ILE A 60 -8.67 -1.12 -1.21
CA ILE A 60 -7.97 -2.09 -2.05
C ILE A 60 -6.57 -2.24 -1.47
N ASN A 61 -6.27 -3.40 -0.88
CA ASN A 61 -4.92 -3.69 -0.40
C ASN A 61 -4.10 -4.30 -1.54
N THR A 62 -2.95 -3.68 -1.80
CA THR A 62 -2.00 -4.19 -2.78
C THR A 62 -1.44 -5.55 -2.39
N HIS A 63 -1.25 -5.79 -1.09
CA HIS A 63 -0.83 -7.08 -0.53
C HIS A 63 -1.09 -7.15 0.99
N GLY A 64 -0.72 -8.27 1.61
CA GLY A 64 -1.10 -8.60 3.00
C GLY A 64 -0.16 -8.14 4.10
N HIS A 65 0.88 -7.33 3.84
CA HIS A 65 1.79 -6.84 4.88
C HIS A 65 1.16 -5.75 5.77
N CYS A 66 1.63 -5.67 7.01
CA CYS A 66 1.07 -4.80 8.05
C CYS A 66 1.14 -3.31 7.73
N ASP A 67 2.13 -2.88 6.97
CA ASP A 67 2.32 -1.50 6.51
C ASP A 67 1.46 -1.12 5.30
N HIS A 68 0.71 -2.07 4.75
CA HIS A 68 -0.25 -1.85 3.67
C HIS A 68 -1.71 -2.08 4.09
N MET A 69 -1.95 -2.96 5.07
CA MET A 69 -3.31 -3.30 5.49
C MET A 69 -3.61 -3.00 6.97
N GLY A 70 -2.62 -2.49 7.72
CA GLY A 70 -2.73 -2.31 9.17
C GLY A 70 -3.85 -1.40 9.64
N GLY A 71 -4.25 -0.41 8.84
CA GLY A 71 -5.33 0.53 9.13
C GLY A 71 -6.72 0.10 8.68
N ASN A 72 -6.88 -1.05 8.02
CA ASN A 72 -8.17 -1.52 7.47
C ASN A 72 -9.32 -1.45 8.49
N ALA A 73 -9.08 -1.89 9.73
CA ALA A 73 -10.10 -1.96 10.78
C ALA A 73 -10.57 -0.59 11.30
N GLN A 74 -9.96 0.51 10.88
CA GLN A 74 -10.45 1.85 11.17
C GLN A 74 -11.71 2.20 10.36
N PHE A 75 -11.99 1.45 9.28
CA PHE A 75 -13.07 1.73 8.34
C PHE A 75 -14.14 0.64 8.37
N ASP A 76 -15.41 1.06 8.30
CA ASP A 76 -16.51 0.15 7.99
C ASP A 76 -16.68 0.07 6.45
N ALA A 77 -15.70 -0.55 5.80
CA ALA A 77 -15.62 -0.66 4.35
C ALA A 77 -15.13 -2.05 3.92
N PRO A 78 -15.49 -2.54 2.73
CA PRO A 78 -14.89 -3.76 2.18
C PRO A 78 -13.41 -3.52 1.87
N CYS A 79 -12.54 -4.45 2.29
CA CYS A 79 -11.12 -4.44 2.05
C CYS A 79 -10.79 -5.53 1.02
N TYR A 80 -10.67 -5.15 -0.24
CA TYR A 80 -10.36 -6.05 -1.34
C TYR A 80 -8.89 -6.44 -1.30
N ILE A 81 -8.62 -7.74 -1.22
CA ILE A 81 -7.28 -8.31 -1.17
C ILE A 81 -7.25 -9.64 -1.93
N HIS A 82 -6.13 -9.95 -2.59
CA HIS A 82 -6.00 -11.20 -3.31
C HIS A 82 -6.07 -12.41 -2.36
N PRO A 83 -6.77 -13.51 -2.71
CA PRO A 83 -6.95 -14.67 -1.83
C PRO A 83 -5.65 -15.28 -1.28
N LYS A 84 -4.58 -15.29 -2.08
CA LYS A 84 -3.27 -15.81 -1.65
C LYS A 84 -2.65 -15.01 -0.49
N ASP A 85 -3.06 -13.75 -0.31
CA ASP A 85 -2.55 -12.87 0.75
C ASP A 85 -3.51 -12.69 1.92
N MET A 86 -4.72 -13.26 1.88
CA MET A 86 -5.68 -13.14 2.98
C MET A 86 -5.16 -13.71 4.31
N GLU A 87 -4.47 -14.85 4.27
CA GLU A 87 -3.90 -15.45 5.46
C GLU A 87 -2.69 -14.66 5.97
N LEU A 88 -1.88 -14.11 5.06
CA LEU A 88 -0.81 -13.17 5.37
C LEU A 88 -1.37 -11.95 6.12
N ALA A 89 -2.43 -11.34 5.60
CA ALA A 89 -3.11 -10.20 6.22
C ALA A 89 -3.63 -10.52 7.63
N ARG A 90 -4.23 -11.69 7.84
CA ARG A 90 -4.68 -12.12 9.18
C ARG A 90 -3.52 -12.27 10.16
N ARG A 91 -2.41 -12.88 9.73
CA ARG A 91 -1.20 -13.02 10.56
C ARG A 91 -0.60 -11.65 10.90
N HIS A 92 -0.55 -10.72 9.93
CA HIS A 92 -0.01 -9.38 10.11
C HIS A 92 -0.93 -8.47 10.93
N ALA A 93 -2.22 -8.78 11.03
CA ALA A 93 -3.17 -8.13 11.92
C ALA A 93 -3.17 -8.71 13.34
N ALA A 94 -2.45 -9.81 13.61
CA ALA A 94 -2.45 -10.42 14.93
C ALA A 94 -1.87 -9.48 16.01
N PRO A 95 -2.41 -9.49 17.26
CA PRO A 95 -1.97 -8.60 18.34
C PRO A 95 -0.45 -8.65 18.60
N THR A 96 0.15 -9.85 18.50
CA THR A 96 1.59 -10.02 18.68
C THR A 96 2.41 -9.32 17.61
N MET A 97 1.96 -9.37 16.35
CA MET A 97 2.62 -8.68 15.23
C MET A 97 2.48 -7.16 15.39
N ARG A 98 1.29 -6.68 15.74
CA ARG A 98 1.05 -5.25 15.99
C ARG A 98 1.91 -4.72 17.12
N ARG A 99 2.02 -5.45 18.22
CA ARG A 99 2.91 -5.08 19.34
C ARG A 99 4.37 -5.00 18.88
N SER A 100 4.86 -5.99 18.15
CA SER A 100 6.21 -5.99 17.59
C SER A 100 6.46 -4.78 16.67
N ASN A 101 5.48 -4.46 15.80
CA ASN A 101 5.57 -3.30 14.93
C ASN A 101 5.61 -1.98 15.73
N ALA A 102 4.75 -1.80 16.74
CA ALA A 102 4.77 -0.61 17.58
C ALA A 102 6.13 -0.45 18.30
N GLN A 103 6.68 -1.54 18.85
CA GLN A 103 8.01 -1.52 19.47
C GLN A 103 9.10 -1.13 18.48
N ARG A 104 9.13 -1.71 17.28
CA ARG A 104 10.10 -1.38 16.23
C ARG A 104 9.97 0.07 15.78
N LEU A 105 8.72 0.54 15.56
CA LEU A 105 8.45 1.89 15.04
C LEU A 105 8.66 2.99 16.08
N SER A 106 8.62 2.68 17.38
CA SER A 106 9.03 3.63 18.42
C SER A 106 10.54 3.92 18.42
N HIS A 107 11.34 3.12 17.69
CA HIS A 107 12.80 3.25 17.54
C HIS A 107 13.17 3.17 16.05
N SER A 108 12.45 3.89 15.21
CA SER A 108 12.74 3.98 13.76
C SER A 108 14.06 4.71 13.52
N VAL A 109 14.70 4.41 12.39
CA VAL A 109 15.94 5.09 11.97
C VAL A 109 15.69 5.75 10.61
N ASN A 110 16.03 7.01 10.50
CA ASN A 110 16.07 7.70 9.23
C ASN A 110 17.25 7.18 8.41
N PHE A 111 16.99 6.57 7.27
CA PHE A 111 18.03 5.95 6.43
C PHE A 111 19.00 6.96 5.79
N GLU A 112 18.61 8.22 5.64
CA GLU A 112 19.46 9.26 5.06
C GLU A 112 20.42 9.86 6.12
N THR A 113 19.91 10.09 7.35
CA THR A 113 20.69 10.76 8.42
C THR A 113 21.26 9.79 9.44
N GLY A 114 20.75 8.56 9.53
CA GLY A 114 21.11 7.60 10.57
C GLY A 114 20.52 7.92 11.95
N GLU A 115 19.70 8.98 12.06
CA GLU A 115 19.12 9.41 13.33
C GLU A 115 17.93 8.54 13.71
N SER A 116 17.86 8.17 15.00
CA SER A 116 16.69 7.48 15.54
C SER A 116 15.56 8.46 15.81
N PHE A 117 14.32 8.05 15.52
CA PHE A 117 13.12 8.81 15.81
C PHE A 117 11.97 7.90 16.23
N ASN A 118 11.00 8.46 16.95
CA ASN A 118 9.76 7.76 17.27
C ASN A 118 8.74 8.03 16.15
N ALA A 119 8.34 6.98 15.41
CA ALA A 119 7.35 7.07 14.35
C ALA A 119 5.89 6.93 14.85
N LEU A 120 5.67 6.70 16.15
CA LEU A 120 4.32 6.61 16.71
C LEU A 120 3.70 8.01 16.84
N PRO A 121 2.37 8.16 16.65
CA PRO A 121 1.67 9.41 16.97
C PRO A 121 1.81 9.78 18.46
N GLU A 122 1.68 11.08 18.77
CA GLU A 122 1.78 11.56 20.17
C GLU A 122 0.70 10.98 21.09
N ASP A 123 -0.48 10.69 20.52
CA ASP A 123 -1.64 10.11 21.20
C ASP A 123 -1.80 8.61 20.95
N PHE A 124 -0.70 7.90 20.66
CA PHE A 124 -0.73 6.48 20.33
C PHE A 124 -1.29 5.63 21.47
N ASP A 125 -2.38 4.92 21.19
CA ASP A 125 -2.99 3.95 22.10
C ASP A 125 -2.61 2.52 21.68
N ALA A 126 -1.67 1.93 22.41
CA ALA A 126 -1.16 0.59 22.13
C ALA A 126 -2.23 -0.49 22.28
N ALA A 127 -3.13 -0.37 23.27
CA ALA A 127 -4.18 -1.36 23.50
C ALA A 127 -5.21 -1.35 22.37
N ARG A 128 -5.63 -0.16 21.92
CA ARG A 128 -6.50 0.00 20.77
C ARG A 128 -5.85 -0.54 19.51
N TYR A 129 -4.58 -0.21 19.27
CA TYR A 129 -3.83 -0.68 18.10
C TYR A 129 -3.68 -2.20 18.06
N GLU A 130 -3.33 -2.83 19.17
CA GLU A 130 -3.20 -4.30 19.28
C GLU A 130 -4.55 -5.02 19.08
N ALA A 131 -5.66 -4.40 19.48
CA ALA A 131 -7.00 -4.96 19.32
C ALA A 131 -7.57 -4.87 17.90
N MET A 132 -6.96 -4.08 17.01
CA MET A 132 -7.44 -3.95 15.63
C MET A 132 -7.26 -5.25 14.84
N GLY A 133 -8.34 -5.73 14.20
CA GLY A 133 -8.30 -6.87 13.27
C GLY A 133 -7.85 -6.51 11.86
N PRO A 134 -7.99 -7.42 10.90
CA PRO A 134 -7.61 -7.22 9.50
C PRO A 134 -8.62 -6.38 8.70
N GLY A 135 -9.73 -5.95 9.29
CA GLY A 135 -10.86 -5.39 8.56
C GLY A 135 -11.74 -6.45 7.90
N ARG A 136 -12.71 -6.01 7.09
CA ARG A 136 -13.64 -6.87 6.35
C ARG A 136 -13.03 -7.29 5.02
N LEU A 137 -12.20 -8.35 5.02
CA LEU A 137 -11.51 -8.85 3.84
C LEU A 137 -12.51 -9.42 2.81
N VAL A 138 -12.35 -9.01 1.54
CA VAL A 138 -13.10 -9.44 0.37
C VAL A 138 -12.13 -9.88 -0.71
N GLU A 139 -12.45 -10.94 -1.43
CA GLU A 139 -11.57 -11.43 -2.51
C GLU A 139 -11.40 -10.42 -3.63
N ALA A 140 -10.15 -10.18 -4.01
CA ALA A 140 -9.73 -9.42 -5.17
C ALA A 140 -9.00 -10.31 -6.17
N ARG A 141 -9.28 -10.15 -7.46
CA ARG A 141 -8.69 -10.97 -8.52
C ARG A 141 -8.37 -10.10 -9.73
N GLU A 142 -7.48 -10.59 -10.57
CA GLU A 142 -7.16 -10.05 -11.88
C GLU A 142 -8.40 -9.67 -12.66
N GLY A 143 -8.39 -8.49 -13.28
CA GLY A 143 -9.44 -7.99 -14.15
C GLY A 143 -10.69 -7.46 -13.44
N MET A 144 -10.77 -7.54 -12.11
CA MET A 144 -11.85 -6.85 -11.39
C MET A 144 -11.75 -5.35 -11.63
N THR A 145 -12.90 -4.73 -11.90
CA THR A 145 -12.99 -3.29 -12.16
C THR A 145 -13.94 -2.62 -11.17
N PHE A 146 -13.59 -1.40 -10.78
CA PHE A 146 -14.38 -0.56 -9.88
C PHE A 146 -14.62 0.79 -10.57
N ASP A 147 -15.87 1.08 -10.88
CA ASP A 147 -16.30 2.41 -11.34
C ASP A 147 -16.61 3.27 -10.10
N LEU A 148 -15.95 4.39 -9.98
CA LEU A 148 -16.14 5.34 -8.88
C LEU A 148 -17.02 6.53 -9.28
N GLY A 149 -17.54 6.53 -10.52
CA GLY A 149 -18.17 7.69 -11.15
C GLY A 149 -17.10 8.63 -11.76
N GLY A 150 -16.72 8.34 -13.01
CA GLY A 150 -15.70 9.09 -13.75
C GLY A 150 -14.25 8.74 -13.42
N ALA A 151 -14.02 7.73 -12.63
CA ALA A 151 -12.71 7.13 -12.35
C ALA A 151 -12.87 5.60 -12.33
N THR A 152 -12.18 4.91 -13.23
CA THR A 152 -12.23 3.45 -13.38
C THR A 152 -10.92 2.84 -12.91
N LEU A 153 -10.99 1.99 -11.88
CA LEU A 153 -9.85 1.23 -11.36
C LEU A 153 -9.95 -0.22 -11.82
N GLU A 154 -8.82 -0.79 -12.23
CA GLU A 154 -8.71 -2.20 -12.64
C GLU A 154 -7.60 -2.88 -11.86
N LEU A 155 -7.85 -4.11 -11.38
CA LEU A 155 -6.86 -4.90 -10.66
C LEU A 155 -6.00 -5.70 -11.64
N ILE A 156 -4.69 -5.60 -11.43
CA ILE A 156 -3.65 -6.33 -12.18
C ILE A 156 -2.88 -7.17 -11.17
N GLU A 157 -2.84 -8.49 -11.33
CA GLU A 157 -1.98 -9.34 -10.49
C GLU A 157 -0.51 -9.04 -10.74
N THR A 158 0.21 -8.75 -9.68
CA THR A 158 1.65 -8.41 -9.70
C THR A 158 2.40 -9.23 -8.64
N PRO A 159 2.46 -10.57 -8.81
CA PRO A 159 3.18 -11.44 -7.90
C PRO A 159 4.69 -11.17 -7.99
N GLY A 160 5.40 -11.36 -6.88
CA GLY A 160 6.82 -11.08 -6.74
C GLY A 160 7.16 -10.94 -5.28
N HIS A 161 6.93 -9.77 -4.74
CA HIS A 161 7.09 -9.44 -3.32
C HIS A 161 6.20 -10.33 -2.43
N THR A 162 4.94 -10.52 -2.81
CA THR A 162 4.06 -11.56 -2.27
C THR A 162 3.41 -12.36 -3.40
N ALA A 163 2.89 -13.55 -3.08
CA ALA A 163 2.19 -14.39 -4.05
C ALA A 163 0.81 -13.84 -4.44
N GLY A 164 0.21 -12.99 -3.60
CA GLY A 164 -1.07 -12.33 -3.81
C GLY A 164 -0.95 -10.85 -4.11
N GLY A 165 0.23 -10.37 -4.50
CA GLY A 165 0.43 -8.97 -4.88
C GLY A 165 -0.50 -8.56 -6.02
N VAL A 166 -1.17 -7.41 -5.88
CA VAL A 166 -1.97 -6.76 -6.92
C VAL A 166 -1.58 -5.31 -7.05
N SER A 167 -1.64 -4.79 -8.26
CA SER A 167 -1.55 -3.37 -8.57
C SER A 167 -2.90 -2.84 -9.02
N VAL A 168 -3.13 -1.55 -8.85
CA VAL A 168 -4.37 -0.88 -9.23
C VAL A 168 -4.11 0.06 -10.39
N TYR A 169 -4.69 -0.23 -11.55
CA TYR A 169 -4.58 0.60 -12.74
C TYR A 169 -5.72 1.59 -12.80
N TYR A 170 -5.40 2.89 -12.78
CA TYR A 170 -6.34 3.98 -12.95
C TYR A 170 -6.37 4.38 -14.44
N ARG A 171 -7.40 3.93 -15.16
CA ARG A 171 -7.48 4.01 -16.62
C ARG A 171 -7.41 5.44 -17.16
N GLU A 172 -8.20 6.37 -16.63
CA GLU A 172 -8.34 7.73 -17.13
C GLU A 172 -7.05 8.56 -16.93
N LYS A 173 -6.26 8.22 -15.92
CA LYS A 173 -4.98 8.89 -15.64
C LYS A 173 -3.77 8.12 -16.15
N GLN A 174 -3.94 6.84 -16.54
CA GLN A 174 -2.87 5.93 -16.92
C GLN A 174 -1.79 5.81 -15.82
N LEU A 175 -2.25 5.73 -14.56
CA LEU A 175 -1.41 5.54 -13.37
C LEU A 175 -1.55 4.12 -12.86
N LEU A 176 -0.44 3.52 -12.42
CA LEU A 176 -0.42 2.20 -11.79
C LEU A 176 0.08 2.32 -10.35
N PHE A 177 -0.78 2.01 -9.38
CA PHE A 177 -0.43 1.93 -7.96
C PHE A 177 0.07 0.52 -7.69
N VAL A 178 1.36 0.38 -7.46
CA VAL A 178 2.06 -0.92 -7.46
C VAL A 178 2.32 -1.49 -6.05
N GLY A 179 2.00 -0.74 -4.98
CA GLY A 179 2.40 -1.13 -3.63
C GLY A 179 3.89 -1.43 -3.57
N ASP A 180 4.25 -2.65 -3.19
CA ASP A 180 5.64 -3.13 -3.12
C ASP A 180 6.03 -4.05 -4.28
N ALA A 181 5.16 -4.22 -5.28
CA ALA A 181 5.49 -5.01 -6.46
C ALA A 181 6.69 -4.44 -7.22
N ALA A 182 6.88 -3.11 -7.21
CA ALA A 182 8.05 -2.45 -7.78
C ALA A 182 8.53 -1.34 -6.85
N ASN A 183 9.62 -1.56 -6.14
CA ASN A 183 10.27 -0.57 -5.29
C ASN A 183 11.81 -0.73 -5.32
N PRO A 184 12.60 0.24 -4.81
CA PRO A 184 14.07 0.18 -4.84
C PRO A 184 14.69 -1.00 -4.10
N PHE A 185 13.97 -1.55 -3.12
CA PHE A 185 14.41 -2.70 -2.34
C PHE A 185 13.69 -3.95 -2.85
N VAL A 186 14.43 -4.79 -3.56
CA VAL A 186 13.90 -6.04 -4.11
C VAL A 186 13.83 -7.10 -3.00
N TRP A 187 12.73 -7.08 -2.23
CA TRP A 187 12.53 -7.99 -1.10
C TRP A 187 11.90 -9.31 -1.57
N LEU A 188 12.73 -10.16 -2.16
CA LEU A 188 12.33 -11.50 -2.63
C LEU A 188 12.79 -12.64 -1.71
N PHE A 189 13.43 -12.33 -0.60
CA PHE A 189 13.89 -13.29 0.41
C PHE A 189 12.81 -13.64 1.45
N LEU A 190 11.66 -12.98 1.41
CA LEU A 190 10.55 -13.26 2.32
C LEU A 190 9.91 -14.60 1.98
N LYS A 191 9.38 -15.30 2.99
CA LYS A 191 8.73 -16.60 2.83
C LYS A 191 7.53 -16.57 1.88
N GLU A 192 6.83 -15.46 1.82
CA GLU A 192 5.66 -15.17 0.97
C GLU A 192 6.01 -14.71 -0.45
N SER A 193 7.29 -14.46 -0.74
CA SER A 193 7.74 -14.05 -2.06
C SER A 193 7.70 -15.20 -3.06
N THR A 194 7.48 -14.89 -4.35
CA THR A 194 7.39 -15.89 -5.42
C THR A 194 8.71 -16.11 -6.17
N GLY A 195 9.77 -15.42 -5.75
CA GLY A 195 11.11 -15.55 -6.31
C GLY A 195 11.40 -14.63 -7.51
N LYS A 196 12.68 -14.65 -7.92
CA LYS A 196 13.26 -13.74 -8.91
C LYS A 196 12.60 -13.82 -10.28
N GLU A 197 12.35 -15.03 -10.80
CA GLU A 197 11.77 -15.22 -12.13
C GLU A 197 10.36 -14.60 -12.22
N SER A 198 9.51 -14.86 -11.24
CA SER A 198 8.17 -14.29 -11.16
C SER A 198 8.20 -12.77 -11.08
N TYR A 199 9.12 -12.21 -10.26
CA TYR A 199 9.31 -10.77 -10.13
C TYR A 199 9.74 -10.13 -11.45
N LEU A 200 10.69 -10.72 -12.17
CA LEU A 200 11.15 -10.20 -13.47
C LEU A 200 10.04 -10.24 -14.53
N ALA A 201 9.28 -11.35 -14.58
CA ALA A 201 8.13 -11.45 -15.49
C ALA A 201 7.05 -10.41 -15.18
N MET A 202 6.80 -10.16 -13.89
CA MET A 202 5.89 -9.10 -13.43
C MET A 202 6.37 -7.72 -13.88
N LEU A 203 7.66 -7.38 -13.68
CA LEU A 203 8.23 -6.10 -14.13
C LEU A 203 8.09 -5.92 -15.66
N ASP A 204 8.40 -6.96 -16.45
CA ASP A 204 8.24 -6.91 -17.92
C ASP A 204 6.76 -6.67 -18.30
N ARG A 205 5.82 -7.30 -17.58
CA ARG A 205 4.39 -7.12 -17.80
C ARG A 205 3.92 -5.69 -17.55
N ILE A 206 4.25 -5.11 -16.38
CA ILE A 206 3.80 -3.75 -16.05
C ILE A 206 4.52 -2.68 -16.89
N ASP A 207 5.76 -2.93 -17.31
CA ASP A 207 6.51 -2.03 -18.19
C ASP A 207 5.91 -1.95 -19.61
N ALA A 208 5.27 -3.03 -20.07
CA ALA A 208 4.58 -3.10 -21.36
C ALA A 208 3.18 -2.43 -21.34
N MET A 209 2.64 -2.06 -20.17
CA MET A 209 1.34 -1.41 -20.06
C MET A 209 1.40 0.07 -20.45
N PRO A 210 0.27 0.67 -20.93
CA PRO A 210 0.20 2.09 -21.29
C PRO A 210 0.13 2.98 -20.02
N VAL A 211 1.20 2.96 -19.23
CA VAL A 211 1.29 3.65 -17.93
C VAL A 211 2.16 4.90 -18.05
N LYS A 212 1.69 6.02 -17.54
CA LYS A 212 2.44 7.29 -17.45
C LYS A 212 3.28 7.42 -16.18
N GLY A 213 2.91 6.68 -15.13
CA GLY A 213 3.60 6.72 -13.85
C GLY A 213 3.21 5.57 -12.94
N TYR A 214 4.17 5.14 -12.13
CA TYR A 214 4.01 4.09 -11.14
C TYR A 214 4.09 4.69 -9.74
N LEU A 215 3.20 4.29 -8.84
CA LEU A 215 3.08 4.81 -7.49
C LEU A 215 3.25 3.66 -6.50
N ALA A 216 4.37 3.66 -5.79
CA ALA A 216 4.73 2.61 -4.84
C ALA A 216 4.41 2.99 -3.38
N GLY A 217 4.34 1.99 -2.50
CA GLY A 217 4.06 2.17 -1.08
C GLY A 217 5.14 2.93 -0.31
N HIS A 218 6.39 2.93 -0.79
CA HIS A 218 7.54 3.50 -0.09
C HIS A 218 8.33 4.53 -0.91
N MET A 219 7.79 5.00 -2.04
CA MET A 219 8.47 6.00 -2.86
C MET A 219 7.76 7.36 -2.77
N PRO A 220 8.47 8.44 -2.37
CA PRO A 220 7.85 9.75 -2.20
C PRO A 220 7.50 10.44 -3.52
N ARG A 221 7.94 9.91 -4.65
CA ARG A 221 7.66 10.43 -5.99
C ARG A 221 7.08 9.37 -6.92
N PRO A 222 6.32 9.74 -7.94
CA PRO A 222 6.00 8.83 -9.03
C PRO A 222 7.26 8.29 -9.68
N MET A 223 7.25 7.02 -10.03
CA MET A 223 8.29 6.32 -10.78
C MET A 223 7.94 6.26 -12.27
N ASN A 224 8.90 5.94 -13.11
CA ASN A 224 8.76 5.78 -14.54
C ASN A 224 9.48 4.51 -15.03
N HIS A 225 9.43 4.24 -16.34
CA HIS A 225 10.08 3.07 -16.98
C HIS A 225 11.59 2.94 -16.66
N ARG A 226 12.31 4.06 -16.45
CA ARG A 226 13.73 4.00 -16.05
C ARG A 226 13.93 3.46 -14.65
N ASP A 227 13.00 3.74 -13.75
CA ASP A 227 13.03 3.17 -12.39
C ASP A 227 12.81 1.66 -12.45
N LEU A 228 11.83 1.18 -13.24
CA LEU A 228 11.62 -0.27 -13.44
C LEU A 228 12.85 -0.95 -14.03
N ALA A 229 13.48 -0.34 -15.03
CA ALA A 229 14.71 -0.87 -15.63
C ALA A 229 15.86 -0.99 -14.60
N ARG A 230 15.95 -0.04 -13.63
CA ARG A 230 16.91 -0.12 -12.51
C ARG A 230 16.58 -1.30 -11.60
N PHE A 231 15.32 -1.47 -11.20
CA PHE A 231 14.90 -2.58 -10.32
C PHE A 231 15.13 -3.94 -10.98
N ARG A 232 14.84 -4.04 -12.28
CA ARG A 232 15.12 -5.22 -13.08
C ARG A 232 16.62 -5.58 -13.07
N ARG A 233 17.48 -4.59 -13.27
CA ARG A 233 18.94 -4.78 -13.22
C ARG A 233 19.38 -5.23 -11.83
N ALA A 234 18.94 -4.55 -10.78
CA ALA A 234 19.25 -4.93 -9.40
C ALA A 234 18.83 -6.37 -9.09
N ALA A 235 17.64 -6.80 -9.54
CA ALA A 235 17.18 -8.17 -9.37
C ALA A 235 18.01 -9.20 -10.14
N LEU A 236 18.53 -8.85 -11.32
CA LEU A 236 19.41 -9.73 -12.12
C LEU A 236 20.80 -9.89 -11.48
N GLU A 237 21.30 -8.83 -10.85
CA GLU A 237 22.61 -8.78 -10.19
C GLU A 237 22.58 -9.36 -8.75
N ALA A 238 21.40 -9.49 -8.14
CA ALA A 238 21.24 -10.14 -6.83
C ALA A 238 21.40 -11.66 -6.96
N ASP A 239 22.27 -12.26 -6.10
CA ASP A 239 22.52 -13.71 -6.01
C ASP A 239 21.32 -14.46 -5.38
#